data_9dad2ca7cedfdf53a64d22543f8b229a
#
_entry.id   9dad2ca7cedfdf53a64d22543f8b229a
#
_cell.length_a   1.000
_cell.length_b   1.000
_cell.length_c   1.000
_cell.angle_alpha   90.00
_cell.angle_beta   90.00
_cell.angle_gamma   90.00
#
_symmetry.space_group_name_H-M   'P 1'
#
loop_
_entity.id
_entity.type
_entity.pdbx_description
1 polymer ?
#
loop_
_entity_poly.entity_id
_entity_poly.type
_entity_poly.pdbx_seq_one_letter_code
_entity_poly.pdbx_strand_id
1 'polypeptide(L)'
;MNKTRTRLVNEVVPLGISIRNVYAALLRKGIIGLVADQRGPEESIKLDFFGRKTSVYTGPAILSLKMNSPIIYGVAVRQPDYSYKVDFTEISKEDLPDDYEGKVKVLSERLLIHLEESIRKNPDQWLWMHKRWKH
;
A
#
# COMPACT_ATOMS: atom_id res chain seq x y z
N MET A 1 17.83 4.95 -9.80
CA MET A 1 16.40 4.52 -9.71
C MET A 1 15.38 5.65 -9.92
N ASN A 2 15.63 6.89 -9.50
CA ASN A 2 14.65 7.98 -9.67
C ASN A 2 14.38 8.38 -11.14
N LYS A 3 15.38 8.37 -12.02
CA LYS A 3 15.23 8.75 -13.45
C LYS A 3 14.14 7.94 -14.18
N THR A 4 13.97 6.67 -13.86
CA THR A 4 12.95 5.82 -14.51
C THR A 4 11.55 6.18 -14.02
N ARG A 5 11.40 6.49 -12.73
CA ARG A 5 10.10 6.82 -12.12
C ARG A 5 9.60 8.21 -12.54
N THR A 6 10.50 9.14 -12.86
CA THR A 6 10.15 10.50 -13.29
C THR A 6 10.00 10.64 -14.81
N ARG A 7 10.23 9.56 -15.58
CA ARG A 7 10.25 9.59 -17.05
C ARG A 7 8.89 9.97 -17.68
N LEU A 8 7.78 9.71 -16.98
CA LEU A 8 6.42 9.94 -17.47
C LEU A 8 5.70 11.02 -16.65
N VAL A 9 6.38 12.14 -16.37
CA VAL A 9 5.80 13.31 -15.67
C VAL A 9 5.39 13.02 -14.20
N ASN A 10 5.86 11.92 -13.61
CA ASN A 10 5.62 11.62 -12.21
C ASN A 10 6.63 12.32 -11.31
N GLU A 11 6.16 12.85 -10.19
CA GLU A 11 7.01 13.36 -9.12
C GLU A 11 7.33 12.22 -8.12
N VAL A 12 8.61 12.09 -7.76
CA VAL A 12 9.03 11.12 -6.73
C VAL A 12 9.30 11.89 -5.44
N VAL A 13 8.52 11.58 -4.42
CA VAL A 13 8.64 12.16 -3.09
C VAL A 13 9.47 11.24 -2.20
N PRO A 14 10.67 11.66 -1.72
CA PRO A 14 11.47 10.87 -0.79
C PRO A 14 10.75 10.67 0.56
N LEU A 15 10.89 9.48 1.16
CA LEU A 15 10.39 9.20 2.50
C LEU A 15 11.04 10.15 3.52
N GLY A 16 10.24 10.74 4.39
CA GLY A 16 10.69 11.55 5.55
C GLY A 16 10.76 13.06 5.33
N ILE A 17 10.89 13.56 4.10
CA ILE A 17 11.11 15.01 3.89
C ILE A 17 9.86 15.76 3.42
N SER A 18 8.87 15.07 2.85
CA SER A 18 7.87 15.76 2.03
C SER A 18 6.44 15.28 2.21
N ILE A 19 6.05 14.90 3.41
CA ILE A 19 4.63 14.57 3.68
C ILE A 19 3.71 15.75 3.27
N ARG A 20 4.18 16.98 3.38
CA ARG A 20 3.44 18.18 2.94
C ARG A 20 3.14 18.15 1.43
N ASN A 21 4.09 17.69 0.60
CA ASN A 21 3.90 17.58 -0.84
C ASN A 21 2.86 16.52 -1.17
N VAL A 22 2.83 15.42 -0.41
CA VAL A 22 1.81 14.37 -0.54
C VAL A 22 0.42 14.93 -0.25
N TYR A 23 0.25 15.65 0.87
CA TYR A 23 -1.00 16.31 1.19
C TYR A 23 -1.41 17.36 0.13
N ALA A 24 -0.47 18.19 -0.30
CA ALA A 24 -0.72 19.18 -1.32
C ALA A 24 -1.15 18.57 -2.67
N ALA A 25 -0.59 17.42 -3.04
CA ALA A 25 -0.98 16.69 -4.24
C ALA A 25 -2.41 16.16 -4.13
N LEU A 26 -2.79 15.57 -3.00
CA LEU A 26 -4.15 15.09 -2.75
C LEU A 26 -5.17 16.23 -2.73
N LEU A 27 -4.83 17.37 -2.10
CA LEU A 27 -5.69 18.58 -2.12
C LEU A 27 -5.95 19.09 -3.53
N ARG A 28 -4.98 18.95 -4.44
CA ARG A 28 -5.15 19.28 -5.87
C ARG A 28 -5.83 18.17 -6.67
N LYS A 29 -6.45 17.18 -6.00
CA LYS A 29 -7.08 15.99 -6.61
C LYS A 29 -6.10 15.14 -7.43
N GLY A 30 -4.82 15.15 -7.06
CA GLY A 30 -3.79 14.30 -7.63
C GLY A 30 -3.85 12.88 -7.09
N ILE A 31 -3.11 11.98 -7.75
CA ILE A 31 -2.99 10.57 -7.35
C ILE A 31 -1.64 10.37 -6.66
N ILE A 32 -1.65 9.64 -5.54
CA ILE A 32 -0.43 9.23 -4.82
C ILE A 32 -0.25 7.72 -4.98
N GLY A 33 0.86 7.33 -5.59
CA GLY A 33 1.30 5.93 -5.63
C GLY A 33 2.15 5.59 -4.40
N LEU A 34 1.71 4.61 -3.62
CA LEU A 34 2.43 4.10 -2.44
C LEU A 34 2.80 2.63 -2.65
N VAL A 35 4.08 2.30 -2.53
CA VAL A 35 4.56 0.92 -2.53
C VAL A 35 4.63 0.48 -1.07
N ALA A 36 3.60 -0.23 -0.59
CA ALA A 36 3.41 -0.60 0.82
C ALA A 36 3.37 -2.12 1.04
N ASP A 37 3.87 -2.88 0.09
CA ASP A 37 3.89 -4.35 0.10
C ASP A 37 4.97 -4.95 1.01
N GLN A 38 5.96 -4.16 1.40
CA GLN A 38 7.06 -4.58 2.26
C GLN A 38 6.73 -4.40 3.74
N ARG A 39 7.62 -4.91 4.61
CA ARG A 39 7.52 -4.74 6.06
C ARG A 39 7.52 -3.27 6.45
N GLY A 40 6.58 -2.88 7.30
CA GLY A 40 6.56 -1.56 7.92
C GLY A 40 7.66 -1.36 8.98
N PRO A 41 7.78 -0.16 9.53
CA PRO A 41 8.63 0.11 10.69
C PRO A 41 8.32 -0.83 11.86
N GLU A 42 9.30 -1.11 12.71
CA GLU A 42 9.14 -2.05 13.83
C GLU A 42 8.09 -1.59 14.84
N GLU A 43 7.99 -0.29 15.04
CA GLU A 43 7.06 0.37 15.95
C GLU A 43 5.63 0.45 15.41
N SER A 44 5.42 0.08 14.14
CA SER A 44 4.12 0.12 13.51
C SER A 44 3.22 -1.02 14.02
N ILE A 45 1.92 -0.89 13.77
CA ILE A 45 0.96 -1.93 14.14
C ILE A 45 1.37 -3.27 13.52
N LYS A 46 1.14 -4.35 14.27
CA LYS A 46 1.41 -5.72 13.82
C LYS A 46 0.10 -6.40 13.48
N LEU A 47 -0.03 -6.83 12.25
CA LEU A 47 -1.18 -7.55 11.72
C LEU A 47 -0.78 -8.94 11.26
N ASP A 48 -1.76 -9.83 11.13
CA ASP A 48 -1.53 -11.15 10.57
C ASP A 48 -1.32 -11.07 9.06
N PHE A 49 -0.29 -11.75 8.59
CA PHE A 49 0.02 -11.91 7.18
C PHE A 49 0.47 -13.35 6.95
N PHE A 50 -0.31 -14.12 6.23
CA PHE A 50 -0.16 -15.59 6.12
C PHE A 50 -0.09 -16.29 7.49
N GLY A 51 -0.95 -15.85 8.44
CA GLY A 51 -1.02 -16.44 9.79
C GLY A 51 0.15 -16.09 10.71
N ARG A 52 1.01 -15.14 10.34
CA ARG A 52 2.13 -14.68 11.16
C ARG A 52 2.10 -13.17 11.33
N LYS A 53 2.36 -12.69 12.54
CA LYS A 53 2.42 -11.25 12.83
C LYS A 53 3.56 -10.57 12.07
N THR A 54 3.27 -9.44 11.45
CA THR A 54 4.26 -8.58 10.79
C THR A 54 3.88 -7.11 10.94
N SER A 55 4.87 -6.23 11.01
CA SER A 55 4.63 -4.79 10.98
C SER A 55 4.18 -4.36 9.58
N VAL A 56 3.22 -3.43 9.53
CA VAL A 56 2.65 -2.95 8.27
C VAL A 56 2.77 -1.43 8.15
N TYR A 57 2.85 -0.95 6.90
CA TYR A 57 2.77 0.48 6.63
C TYR A 57 1.33 0.97 6.75
N THR A 58 1.08 1.84 7.71
CA THR A 58 -0.24 2.46 7.94
C THR A 58 -0.48 3.73 7.12
N GLY A 59 0.55 4.19 6.40
CA GLY A 59 0.51 5.42 5.60
C GLY A 59 -0.69 5.53 4.66
N PRO A 60 -1.02 4.50 3.85
CA PRO A 60 -2.19 4.53 2.98
C PRO A 60 -3.50 4.77 3.73
N ALA A 61 -3.72 4.06 4.85
CA ALA A 61 -4.91 4.21 5.68
C ALA A 61 -5.00 5.62 6.31
N ILE A 62 -3.88 6.09 6.88
CA ILE A 62 -3.80 7.42 7.50
C ILE A 62 -4.09 8.53 6.48
N LEU A 63 -3.48 8.48 5.30
CA LEU A 63 -3.69 9.48 4.24
C LEU A 63 -5.13 9.48 3.76
N SER A 64 -5.70 8.29 3.53
CA SER A 64 -7.08 8.15 3.11
C SER A 64 -8.07 8.74 4.13
N LEU A 65 -7.89 8.46 5.41
CA LEU A 65 -8.75 8.99 6.46
C LEU A 65 -8.60 10.50 6.62
N LYS A 66 -7.37 11.02 6.62
CA LYS A 66 -7.13 12.46 6.79
C LYS A 66 -7.57 13.30 5.60
N MET A 67 -7.48 12.77 4.41
CA MET A 67 -7.79 13.50 3.17
C MET A 67 -9.15 13.12 2.58
N ASN A 68 -9.88 12.23 3.26
CA ASN A 68 -11.12 11.63 2.75
C ASN A 68 -10.98 11.11 1.31
N SER A 69 -9.83 10.53 0.97
CA SER A 69 -9.52 10.02 -0.36
C SER A 69 -9.79 8.51 -0.43
N PRO A 70 -10.26 7.95 -1.55
CA PRO A 70 -10.34 6.51 -1.73
C PRO A 70 -8.95 5.86 -1.66
N ILE A 71 -8.90 4.59 -1.32
CA ILE A 71 -7.71 3.74 -1.46
C ILE A 71 -7.98 2.79 -2.60
N ILE A 72 -7.13 2.82 -3.60
CA ILE A 72 -7.18 1.87 -4.71
C ILE A 72 -5.98 0.93 -4.57
N TYR A 73 -6.24 -0.33 -4.30
CA TYR A 73 -5.23 -1.39 -4.36
C TYR A 73 -4.97 -1.73 -5.82
N GLY A 74 -3.70 -1.70 -6.23
CA GLY A 74 -3.28 -2.04 -7.59
C GLY A 74 -2.27 -3.18 -7.58
N VAL A 75 -2.45 -4.17 -8.43
CA VAL A 75 -1.51 -5.26 -8.65
C VAL A 75 -1.22 -5.44 -10.12
N ALA A 76 0.07 -5.60 -10.46
CA ALA A 76 0.52 -5.87 -11.83
C ALA A 76 1.06 -7.30 -11.90
N VAL A 77 0.44 -8.13 -12.73
CA VAL A 77 0.82 -9.53 -12.94
C VAL A 77 1.43 -9.68 -14.32
N ARG A 78 2.68 -10.14 -14.39
CA ARG A 78 3.37 -10.40 -15.65
C ARG A 78 2.76 -11.63 -16.32
N GLN A 79 2.46 -11.48 -17.60
CA GLN A 79 1.91 -12.52 -18.44
C GLN A 79 3.02 -13.34 -19.14
N PRO A 80 2.71 -14.52 -19.72
CA PRO A 80 3.68 -15.33 -20.45
C PRO A 80 4.34 -14.63 -21.66
N ASP A 81 3.65 -13.68 -22.27
CA ASP A 81 4.14 -12.83 -23.37
C ASP A 81 4.96 -11.63 -22.89
N TYR A 82 5.30 -11.58 -21.59
CA TYR A 82 6.00 -10.48 -20.92
C TYR A 82 5.22 -9.16 -20.80
N SER A 83 3.97 -9.11 -21.24
CA SER A 83 3.08 -7.99 -20.91
C SER A 83 2.67 -8.01 -19.44
N TYR A 84 2.03 -6.95 -18.96
CA TYR A 84 1.50 -6.87 -17.61
C TYR A 84 0.00 -6.65 -17.64
N LYS A 85 -0.73 -7.50 -16.95
CA LYS A 85 -2.12 -7.24 -16.60
C LYS A 85 -2.16 -6.50 -15.28
N VAL A 86 -2.82 -5.35 -15.25
CA VAL A 86 -2.97 -4.54 -14.04
C VAL A 86 -4.43 -4.58 -13.62
N ASP A 87 -4.67 -5.03 -12.39
CA ASP A 87 -5.99 -5.04 -11.79
C ASP A 87 -6.04 -4.00 -10.66
N PHE A 88 -7.18 -3.30 -10.53
CA PHE A 88 -7.42 -2.30 -9.50
C PHE A 88 -8.67 -2.66 -8.70
N THR A 89 -8.59 -2.49 -7.38
CA THR A 89 -9.71 -2.73 -6.46
C THR A 89 -9.80 -1.60 -5.44
N GLU A 90 -10.96 -0.99 -5.29
CA GLU A 90 -11.18 -0.03 -4.21
C GLU A 90 -11.31 -0.74 -2.88
N ILE A 91 -10.60 -0.22 -1.87
CA ILE A 91 -10.69 -0.72 -0.50
C ILE A 91 -11.88 -0.06 0.19
N SER A 92 -12.89 -0.85 0.53
CA SER A 92 -14.10 -0.35 1.20
C SER A 92 -13.77 0.36 2.51
N LYS A 93 -14.51 1.45 2.77
CA LYS A 93 -14.52 2.18 4.05
C LYS A 93 -15.81 1.93 4.83
N GLU A 94 -16.66 1.01 4.40
CA GLU A 94 -17.87 0.64 5.10
C GLU A 94 -17.53 -0.09 6.41
N ASP A 95 -18.41 0.01 7.39
CA ASP A 95 -18.33 -0.69 8.68
C ASP A 95 -16.99 -0.47 9.42
N LEU A 96 -16.41 0.72 9.29
CA LEU A 96 -15.23 1.09 10.08
C LEU A 96 -15.65 1.39 11.54
N PRO A 97 -14.81 1.01 12.53
CA PRO A 97 -15.04 1.39 13.93
C PRO A 97 -15.07 2.92 14.11
N ASP A 98 -15.63 3.38 15.23
CA ASP A 98 -15.76 4.82 15.48
C ASP A 98 -14.42 5.48 15.77
N ASP A 99 -13.53 4.79 16.46
CA ASP A 99 -12.22 5.32 16.85
C ASP A 99 -11.22 5.36 15.67
N TYR A 100 -10.34 6.36 15.71
CA TYR A 100 -9.39 6.59 14.63
C TYR A 100 -8.36 5.45 14.47
N GLU A 101 -7.87 4.90 15.58
CA GLU A 101 -6.86 3.83 15.55
C GLU A 101 -7.46 2.55 14.98
N GLY A 102 -8.69 2.23 15.39
CA GLY A 102 -9.44 1.12 14.81
C GLY A 102 -9.68 1.28 13.31
N LYS A 103 -10.03 2.49 12.84
CA LYS A 103 -10.15 2.77 11.39
C LYS A 103 -8.84 2.50 10.65
N VAL A 104 -7.73 2.99 11.18
CA VAL A 104 -6.41 2.78 10.58
C VAL A 104 -6.07 1.29 10.54
N LYS A 105 -6.34 0.57 11.63
CA LYS A 105 -6.10 -0.87 11.72
C LYS A 105 -6.92 -1.63 10.68
N VAL A 106 -8.23 -1.43 10.64
CA VAL A 106 -9.14 -2.16 9.73
C VAL A 106 -8.79 -1.89 8.26
N LEU A 107 -8.52 -0.64 7.88
CA LEU A 107 -8.11 -0.33 6.51
C LEU A 107 -6.76 -0.97 6.15
N SER A 108 -5.82 -1.02 7.10
CA SER A 108 -4.54 -1.69 6.88
C SER A 108 -4.70 -3.22 6.77
N GLU A 109 -5.60 -3.82 7.53
CA GLU A 109 -5.95 -5.25 7.41
C GLU A 109 -6.58 -5.56 6.06
N ARG A 110 -7.53 -4.75 5.60
CA ARG A 110 -8.16 -4.90 4.27
C ARG A 110 -7.11 -4.87 3.14
N LEU A 111 -6.18 -3.91 3.18
CA LEU A 111 -5.07 -3.85 2.24
C LEU A 111 -4.20 -5.11 2.27
N LEU A 112 -3.93 -5.61 3.47
CA LEU A 112 -3.09 -6.80 3.65
C LEU A 112 -3.77 -8.07 3.14
N ILE A 113 -5.09 -8.20 3.31
CA ILE A 113 -5.90 -9.28 2.75
C ILE A 113 -5.81 -9.29 1.22
N HIS A 114 -5.99 -8.15 0.56
CA HIS A 114 -5.85 -8.07 -0.90
C HIS A 114 -4.44 -8.43 -1.38
N LEU A 115 -3.41 -8.05 -0.61
CA LEU A 115 -2.03 -8.43 -0.90
C LEU A 115 -1.85 -9.95 -0.79
N GLU A 116 -2.34 -10.58 0.29
CA GLU A 116 -2.27 -12.04 0.45
C GLU A 116 -2.99 -12.78 -0.69
N GLU A 117 -4.18 -12.34 -1.06
CA GLU A 117 -4.94 -12.94 -2.16
C GLU A 117 -4.18 -12.84 -3.49
N SER A 118 -3.54 -11.70 -3.75
CA SER A 118 -2.74 -11.49 -4.95
C SER A 118 -1.52 -12.41 -4.99
N ILE A 119 -0.85 -12.60 -3.85
CA ILE A 119 0.30 -13.50 -3.72
C ILE A 119 -0.14 -14.96 -3.86
N ARG A 120 -1.27 -15.36 -3.26
CA ARG A 120 -1.80 -16.72 -3.40
C ARG A 120 -2.13 -17.09 -4.84
N LYS A 121 -2.59 -16.12 -5.63
CA LYS A 121 -2.88 -16.31 -7.07
C LYS A 121 -1.62 -16.40 -7.92
N ASN A 122 -0.55 -15.68 -7.54
CA ASN A 122 0.69 -15.58 -8.33
C ASN A 122 1.93 -15.64 -7.41
N PRO A 123 2.16 -16.77 -6.72
CA PRO A 123 3.19 -16.85 -5.68
C PRO A 123 4.63 -16.74 -6.23
N ASP A 124 4.84 -17.09 -7.48
CA ASP A 124 6.11 -16.98 -8.20
C ASP A 124 6.50 -15.54 -8.54
N GLN A 125 5.56 -14.60 -8.46
CA GLN A 125 5.79 -13.19 -8.76
C GLN A 125 5.98 -12.32 -7.50
N TRP A 126 6.01 -12.93 -6.31
CA TRP A 126 6.28 -12.25 -5.07
C TRP A 126 7.75 -12.33 -4.65
N LEU A 127 8.30 -11.23 -4.15
CA LEU A 127 9.69 -11.17 -3.69
C LEU A 127 9.87 -11.84 -2.31
N TRP A 128 9.87 -13.16 -2.27
CA TRP A 128 10.02 -13.97 -1.06
C TRP A 128 11.34 -13.74 -0.29
N MET A 129 12.38 -13.25 -0.95
CA MET A 129 13.67 -12.92 -0.32
C MET A 129 13.59 -11.72 0.63
N HIS A 130 12.53 -10.91 0.56
CA HIS A 130 12.30 -9.84 1.51
C HIS A 130 11.94 -10.41 2.87
N LYS A 131 12.69 -9.98 3.92
CA LYS A 131 12.49 -10.46 5.30
C LYS A 131 11.23 -9.85 5.91
N ARG A 132 10.05 -10.21 5.41
CA ARG A 132 8.75 -9.66 5.78
C ARG A 132 8.42 -9.84 7.27
N TRP A 133 8.86 -10.97 7.86
CA TRP A 133 8.58 -11.36 9.26
C TRP A 133 9.81 -11.22 10.19
N LYS A 134 10.81 -10.45 9.79
CA LYS A 134 11.96 -10.20 10.64
C LYS A 134 11.57 -9.27 11.79
N HIS A 135 11.50 -9.83 12.99
CA HIS A 135 11.49 -9.13 14.30
C HIS A 135 12.13 -10.03 15.32
#